data_10a262604fb5be6ee8b282bfcba495bb
#
_entry.id   10a262604fb5be6ee8b282bfcba495bb
#
_cell.length_a   1.000
_cell.length_b   1.000
_cell.length_c   1.000
_cell.angle_alpha   90.00
_cell.angle_beta   90.00
_cell.angle_gamma   90.00
#
_symmetry.space_group_name_H-M   'P 1'
#
loop_
_entity.id
_entity.type
_entity.pdbx_description
1 polymer ?
#
loop_
_entity_poly.entity_id
_entity_poly.type
_entity_poly.pdbx_seq_one_letter_code
_entity_poly.pdbx_strand_id
1 'polypeptide(L)'
;MRKKGLFCFLLMLAMVANGQPRKYLGGDISLLPSYEQAGTVYRDFDGKPIEPLAFFKKMGWNAIRVRLFVNPEFAPQEHKEEGVCQDLKYALNLSKRVKDAGFDLLLDIHYSDYWADPGKQFTPKRWEGCNKQQLADSVYAYTRASLQTMKRAGIVPEMIQVGNEITNGMLWPTGKLDPSGREGFDILCNFLKAGCKACREICPKSQIIIHTEKAGDWDVTRNYYQQLRYRQADYDIIGLSYYPMWHGTIPNLGRTLDNLNWLFPEKPVMIVETAAYYSHERDPWAKGDQYAEFYPISVEGQTQFTRELVTELNKHHNVTGLFWWFPEENGFNNEVTKGWLNRGLFDNHTGKALPAMREFSQFK
;
A
#
# COMPACT_ATOMS: atom_id res chain seq x y z
N MET A 1 -15.36 30.38 -64.83
CA MET A 1 -14.12 29.91 -64.18
C MET A 1 -14.40 29.69 -62.72
N ARG A 2 -14.58 28.40 -62.28
CA ARG A 2 -14.83 28.05 -60.86
C ARG A 2 -13.50 27.57 -60.26
N LYS A 3 -12.96 28.29 -59.27
CA LYS A 3 -11.79 27.87 -58.49
C LYS A 3 -12.22 26.84 -57.47
N LYS A 4 -11.72 25.60 -57.60
CA LYS A 4 -11.82 24.55 -56.59
C LYS A 4 -10.73 24.79 -55.54
N GLY A 5 -11.14 25.13 -54.29
CA GLY A 5 -10.24 25.18 -53.15
C GLY A 5 -10.00 23.78 -52.61
N LEU A 6 -8.76 23.38 -52.62
CA LEU A 6 -8.27 22.14 -52.04
C LEU A 6 -8.03 22.33 -50.54
N PHE A 7 -8.89 21.76 -49.68
CA PHE A 7 -8.71 21.77 -48.22
C PHE A 7 -7.78 20.61 -47.85
N CYS A 8 -6.52 20.88 -47.56
CA CYS A 8 -5.60 19.92 -46.96
C CYS A 8 -5.93 19.81 -45.49
N PHE A 9 -6.50 18.64 -45.06
CA PHE A 9 -6.61 18.26 -43.68
C PHE A 9 -5.24 17.71 -43.23
N LEU A 10 -4.47 18.51 -42.46
CA LEU A 10 -3.29 18.03 -41.76
C LEU A 10 -3.77 17.17 -40.55
N LEU A 11 -3.71 15.84 -40.66
CA LEU A 11 -3.77 14.98 -39.50
C LEU A 11 -2.45 15.13 -38.70
N MET A 12 -2.49 15.85 -37.59
CA MET A 12 -1.45 15.74 -36.57
C MET A 12 -1.59 14.41 -35.87
N LEU A 13 -0.78 13.42 -36.29
CA LEU A 13 -0.52 12.26 -35.46
C LEU A 13 0.30 12.73 -34.25
N ALA A 14 -0.35 12.87 -33.11
CA ALA A 14 0.34 12.93 -31.82
C ALA A 14 1.04 11.58 -31.61
N MET A 15 2.35 11.50 -31.83
CA MET A 15 3.16 10.40 -31.36
C MET A 15 3.10 10.45 -29.83
N VAL A 16 2.24 9.63 -29.25
CA VAL A 16 2.32 9.28 -27.83
C VAL A 16 3.64 8.50 -27.71
N ALA A 17 4.64 9.13 -27.14
CA ALA A 17 5.85 8.43 -26.73
C ALA A 17 5.43 7.37 -25.68
N ASN A 18 5.29 6.12 -26.12
CA ASN A 18 5.09 4.96 -25.25
C ASN A 18 6.38 4.70 -24.46
N GLY A 19 6.70 5.58 -23.50
CA GLY A 19 7.61 5.22 -22.43
C GLY A 19 6.93 4.15 -21.58
N GLN A 20 7.61 3.06 -21.28
CA GLN A 20 7.09 2.08 -20.33
C GLN A 20 6.70 2.80 -19.03
N PRO A 21 5.55 2.45 -18.41
CA PRO A 21 5.13 3.09 -17.17
C PRO A 21 6.20 2.91 -16.11
N ARG A 22 6.47 3.97 -15.34
CA ARG A 22 7.45 3.93 -14.25
C ARG A 22 7.07 2.84 -13.27
N LYS A 23 8.04 1.99 -12.91
CA LYS A 23 7.88 0.97 -11.87
C LYS A 23 8.28 1.53 -10.51
N TYR A 24 7.50 1.20 -9.48
CA TYR A 24 7.75 1.59 -8.09
C TYR A 24 8.10 0.37 -7.27
N LEU A 25 9.26 0.38 -6.67
CA LEU A 25 9.75 -0.66 -5.79
C LEU A 25 10.03 -0.07 -4.41
N GLY A 26 9.47 -0.67 -3.37
CA GLY A 26 9.64 -0.15 -2.02
C GLY A 26 9.07 -1.01 -0.91
N GLY A 27 8.76 -0.35 0.19
CA GLY A 27 8.11 -0.97 1.35
C GLY A 27 7.42 0.05 2.24
N ASP A 28 6.56 -0.44 3.13
CA ASP A 28 5.98 0.33 4.23
C ASP A 28 6.94 0.32 5.41
N ILE A 29 7.57 1.46 5.69
CA ILE A 29 8.53 1.62 6.79
C ILE A 29 7.97 2.48 7.92
N SER A 30 6.68 2.43 8.13
CA SER A 30 5.99 3.32 9.07
C SER A 30 6.39 3.15 10.52
N LEU A 31 7.11 2.08 10.87
CA LEU A 31 7.66 1.84 12.21
C LEU A 31 9.16 2.17 12.33
N LEU A 32 9.84 2.51 11.24
CA LEU A 32 11.28 2.79 11.27
C LEU A 32 11.70 3.80 12.37
N PRO A 33 11.01 4.96 12.57
CA PRO A 33 11.36 5.87 13.64
C PRO A 33 11.23 5.25 15.04
N SER A 34 10.27 4.34 15.25
CA SER A 34 10.10 3.67 16.55
C SER A 34 11.24 2.69 16.83
N TYR A 35 11.67 1.93 15.80
CA TYR A 35 12.85 1.06 15.91
C TYR A 35 14.13 1.84 16.17
N GLU A 36 14.34 2.96 15.46
CA GLU A 36 15.50 3.83 15.67
C GLU A 36 15.51 4.44 17.08
N GLN A 37 14.36 4.89 17.57
CA GLN A 37 14.22 5.42 18.94
C GLN A 37 14.52 4.34 19.99
N ALA A 38 14.23 3.09 19.73
CA ALA A 38 14.58 1.95 20.58
C ALA A 38 16.06 1.57 20.49
N GLY A 39 16.84 2.23 19.64
CA GLY A 39 18.27 1.94 19.46
C GLY A 39 18.56 0.73 18.58
N THR A 40 17.61 0.33 17.71
CA THR A 40 17.79 -0.76 16.77
C THR A 40 18.96 -0.50 15.82
N VAL A 41 19.84 -1.48 15.65
CA VAL A 41 20.98 -1.41 14.76
C VAL A 41 20.72 -2.28 13.53
N TYR A 42 20.61 -1.64 12.38
CA TYR A 42 20.52 -2.32 11.08
C TYR A 42 21.91 -2.59 10.51
N ARG A 43 22.08 -3.73 9.87
CA ARG A 43 23.36 -4.17 9.29
C ARG A 43 23.15 -4.64 7.86
N ASP A 44 24.17 -4.42 7.02
CA ASP A 44 24.19 -5.01 5.69
C ASP A 44 24.40 -6.55 5.74
N PHE A 45 24.49 -7.16 4.57
CA PHE A 45 24.71 -8.61 4.44
C PHE A 45 26.01 -9.10 5.09
N ASP A 46 27.02 -8.24 5.17
CA ASP A 46 28.33 -8.53 5.77
C ASP A 46 28.36 -8.23 7.29
N GLY A 47 27.28 -7.68 7.84
CA GLY A 47 27.15 -7.33 9.24
C GLY A 47 27.66 -5.93 9.61
N LYS A 48 27.96 -5.07 8.64
CA LYS A 48 28.33 -3.68 8.86
C LYS A 48 27.10 -2.84 9.16
N PRO A 49 27.14 -1.94 10.19
CA PRO A 49 26.04 -1.02 10.44
C PRO A 49 25.70 -0.15 9.21
N ILE A 50 24.39 0.06 9.01
CA ILE A 50 23.86 0.86 7.90
C ILE A 50 22.81 1.85 8.39
N GLU A 51 22.55 2.88 7.58
CA GLU A 51 21.35 3.70 7.66
C GLU A 51 20.30 3.08 6.72
N PRO A 52 19.07 2.74 7.22
CA PRO A 52 18.11 1.95 6.46
C PRO A 52 17.68 2.57 5.11
N LEU A 53 17.36 3.88 5.08
CA LEU A 53 16.93 4.52 3.82
C LEU A 53 18.03 4.50 2.76
N ALA A 54 19.29 4.81 3.14
CA ALA A 54 20.41 4.73 2.23
C ALA A 54 20.63 3.30 1.72
N PHE A 55 20.41 2.31 2.58
CA PHE A 55 20.55 0.91 2.20
C PHE A 55 19.43 0.47 1.26
N PHE A 56 18.17 0.80 1.52
CA PHE A 56 17.06 0.54 0.60
C PHE A 56 17.32 1.18 -0.78
N LYS A 57 17.81 2.41 -0.79
CA LYS A 57 18.20 3.08 -2.04
C LYS A 57 19.27 2.30 -2.82
N LYS A 58 20.31 1.84 -2.11
CA LYS A 58 21.37 0.99 -2.67
C LYS A 58 20.82 -0.34 -3.22
N MET A 59 19.75 -0.87 -2.63
CA MET A 59 19.06 -2.08 -3.10
C MET A 59 18.12 -1.81 -4.30
N GLY A 60 18.10 -0.60 -4.83
CA GLY A 60 17.31 -0.23 -6.01
C GLY A 60 15.89 0.23 -5.70
N TRP A 61 15.52 0.38 -4.42
CA TRP A 61 14.22 0.90 -4.06
C TRP A 61 14.11 2.38 -4.44
N ASN A 62 12.93 2.76 -4.92
CA ASN A 62 12.67 4.13 -5.39
C ASN A 62 11.43 4.76 -4.77
N ALA A 63 10.64 4.00 -4.02
CA ALA A 63 9.43 4.48 -3.36
C ALA A 63 9.33 3.96 -1.91
N ILE A 64 8.66 4.71 -1.06
CA ILE A 64 8.37 4.32 0.33
C ILE A 64 6.90 4.58 0.62
N ARG A 65 6.25 3.64 1.27
CA ARG A 65 4.89 3.76 1.79
C ARG A 65 4.93 4.21 3.24
N VAL A 66 4.11 5.21 3.58
CA VAL A 66 3.97 5.75 4.93
C VAL A 66 2.48 5.78 5.29
N ARG A 67 2.15 5.17 6.40
CA ARG A 67 0.80 5.02 6.94
C ARG A 67 0.39 6.24 7.76
N LEU A 68 -0.91 6.56 7.74
CA LEU A 68 -1.48 7.67 8.47
C LEU A 68 -2.81 7.25 9.12
N PHE A 69 -2.88 7.30 10.45
CA PHE A 69 -4.11 7.16 11.23
C PHE A 69 -4.74 8.52 11.56
N VAL A 70 -6.02 8.51 11.91
CA VAL A 70 -6.77 9.74 12.21
C VAL A 70 -6.38 10.30 13.58
N ASN A 71 -6.43 9.45 14.61
CA ASN A 71 -5.92 9.78 15.95
C ASN A 71 -5.53 8.50 16.72
N PRO A 72 -4.27 8.04 16.63
CA PRO A 72 -3.80 6.82 17.29
C PRO A 72 -3.83 6.88 18.82
N GLU A 73 -4.04 8.03 19.43
CA GLU A 73 -4.24 8.12 20.88
C GLU A 73 -5.47 7.32 21.35
N PHE A 74 -6.48 7.21 20.49
CA PHE A 74 -7.69 6.43 20.77
C PHE A 74 -7.58 4.95 20.43
N ALA A 75 -6.43 4.50 19.93
CA ALA A 75 -6.20 3.08 19.68
C ALA A 75 -6.26 2.28 20.99
N PRO A 76 -6.87 1.08 20.99
CA PRO A 76 -6.75 0.12 22.07
C PRO A 76 -5.29 -0.18 22.42
N GLN A 77 -5.03 -0.52 23.68
CA GLN A 77 -3.67 -0.73 24.18
C GLN A 77 -2.94 -1.84 23.38
N GLU A 78 -3.64 -2.92 23.02
CA GLU A 78 -3.10 -4.00 22.20
C GLU A 78 -2.57 -3.51 20.86
N HIS A 79 -3.27 -2.58 20.18
CA HIS A 79 -2.81 -2.02 18.91
C HIS A 79 -1.65 -1.03 19.07
N LYS A 80 -1.58 -0.31 20.20
CA LYS A 80 -0.40 0.50 20.52
C LYS A 80 0.84 -0.38 20.72
N GLU A 81 0.67 -1.53 21.34
CA GLU A 81 1.71 -2.54 21.50
C GLU A 81 2.11 -3.23 20.18
N GLU A 82 1.24 -3.19 19.18
CA GLU A 82 1.51 -3.58 17.80
C GLU A 82 2.13 -2.45 16.97
N GLY A 83 2.44 -1.29 17.55
CA GLY A 83 3.14 -0.18 16.91
C GLY A 83 2.24 0.91 16.33
N VAL A 84 0.95 0.98 16.69
CA VAL A 84 0.06 2.07 16.26
C VAL A 84 0.45 3.37 16.93
N CYS A 85 1.01 4.31 16.15
CA CYS A 85 1.45 5.64 16.62
C CYS A 85 1.44 6.70 15.50
N GLN A 86 1.12 6.33 14.26
CA GLN A 86 1.33 7.13 13.05
C GLN A 86 0.25 8.19 12.89
N ASP A 87 0.29 9.22 13.75
CA ASP A 87 -0.50 10.45 13.58
C ASP A 87 0.08 11.33 12.45
N LEU A 88 -0.58 12.44 12.16
CA LEU A 88 -0.13 13.34 11.09
C LEU A 88 1.27 13.92 11.34
N LYS A 89 1.64 14.19 12.58
CA LYS A 89 2.97 14.73 12.92
C LYS A 89 4.05 13.68 12.69
N TYR A 90 3.79 12.45 13.11
CA TYR A 90 4.69 11.32 12.90
C TYR A 90 4.88 11.03 11.40
N ALA A 91 3.76 10.87 10.67
CA ALA A 91 3.77 10.61 9.24
C ALA A 91 4.46 11.74 8.45
N LEU A 92 4.25 13.02 8.83
CA LEU A 92 4.91 14.17 8.23
C LEU A 92 6.44 14.11 8.40
N ASN A 93 6.91 13.84 9.61
CA ASN A 93 8.35 13.76 9.90
C ASN A 93 9.02 12.62 9.15
N LEU A 94 8.41 11.43 9.11
CA LEU A 94 8.91 10.31 8.34
C LEU A 94 8.89 10.60 6.83
N SER A 95 7.78 11.16 6.32
CA SER A 95 7.65 11.54 4.91
C SER A 95 8.70 12.56 4.47
N LYS A 96 9.07 13.51 5.35
CA LYS A 96 10.14 14.45 5.07
C LYS A 96 11.48 13.72 4.89
N ARG A 97 11.83 12.80 5.79
CA ARG A 97 13.05 11.98 5.68
C ARG A 97 13.06 11.15 4.38
N VAL A 98 11.92 10.56 4.03
CA VAL A 98 11.73 9.80 2.80
C VAL A 98 12.02 10.67 1.58
N LYS A 99 11.47 11.87 1.53
CA LYS A 99 11.69 12.82 0.41
C LYS A 99 13.12 13.33 0.38
N ASP A 100 13.71 13.66 1.53
CA ASP A 100 15.10 14.11 1.65
C ASP A 100 16.09 13.02 1.17
N ALA A 101 15.77 11.74 1.38
CA ALA A 101 16.52 10.60 0.85
C ALA A 101 16.26 10.31 -0.65
N GLY A 102 15.40 11.10 -1.31
CA GLY A 102 15.15 11.03 -2.75
C GLY A 102 14.23 9.88 -3.18
N PHE A 103 13.34 9.42 -2.31
CA PHE A 103 12.29 8.46 -2.64
C PHE A 103 11.00 9.16 -3.10
N ASP A 104 10.21 8.47 -3.91
CA ASP A 104 8.81 8.78 -4.09
C ASP A 104 8.03 8.32 -2.84
N LEU A 105 7.00 9.07 -2.50
CA LEU A 105 6.17 8.82 -1.33
C LEU A 105 4.80 8.26 -1.74
N LEU A 106 4.41 7.12 -1.17
CA LEU A 106 3.05 6.64 -1.13
C LEU A 106 2.49 6.91 0.28
N LEU A 107 1.53 7.83 0.38
CA LEU A 107 0.83 8.11 1.63
C LEU A 107 -0.41 7.21 1.73
N ASP A 108 -0.46 6.37 2.75
CA ASP A 108 -1.56 5.46 3.02
C ASP A 108 -2.46 5.99 4.13
N ILE A 109 -3.68 6.40 3.80
CA ILE A 109 -4.64 6.97 4.76
C ILE A 109 -5.64 5.91 5.17
N HIS A 110 -5.56 5.44 6.42
CA HIS A 110 -6.43 4.39 6.93
C HIS A 110 -7.87 4.84 7.24
N TYR A 111 -8.12 6.12 7.49
CA TYR A 111 -9.40 6.66 7.99
C TYR A 111 -9.92 5.94 9.24
N SER A 112 -9.01 5.53 10.08
CA SER A 112 -9.22 4.85 11.36
C SER A 112 -8.24 5.42 12.39
N ASP A 113 -8.49 5.20 13.67
CA ASP A 113 -7.56 5.57 14.75
C ASP A 113 -6.47 4.51 14.96
N TYR A 114 -6.62 3.34 14.34
CA TYR A 114 -5.70 2.21 14.38
C TYR A 114 -5.83 1.34 13.13
N TRP A 115 -5.25 0.16 13.14
CA TRP A 115 -5.26 -0.75 11.99
C TRP A 115 -6.64 -0.86 11.34
N ALA A 116 -6.75 -0.42 10.09
CA ALA A 116 -7.84 -0.74 9.20
C ALA A 116 -7.42 -1.94 8.35
N ASP A 117 -8.16 -3.02 8.43
CA ASP A 117 -7.94 -4.26 7.70
C ASP A 117 -9.30 -4.90 7.35
N PRO A 118 -9.35 -6.06 6.66
CA PRO A 118 -10.62 -6.68 6.26
C PRO A 118 -11.58 -6.99 7.41
N GLY A 119 -11.08 -7.13 8.62
CA GLY A 119 -11.85 -7.39 9.84
C GLY A 119 -12.17 -6.14 10.68
N LYS A 120 -11.50 -5.02 10.40
CA LYS A 120 -11.54 -3.81 11.23
C LYS A 120 -11.50 -2.56 10.36
N GLN A 121 -12.63 -1.90 10.21
CA GLN A 121 -12.77 -0.65 9.44
C GLN A 121 -13.59 0.36 10.25
N PHE A 122 -13.29 0.45 11.56
CA PHE A 122 -14.11 1.21 12.47
C PHE A 122 -13.99 2.72 12.25
N THR A 123 -15.12 3.40 12.43
CA THR A 123 -15.19 4.86 12.42
C THR A 123 -14.28 5.44 13.50
N PRO A 124 -13.42 6.43 13.20
CA PRO A 124 -12.61 7.13 14.19
C PRO A 124 -13.46 7.70 15.33
N LYS A 125 -12.94 7.68 16.54
CA LYS A 125 -13.61 8.16 17.76
C LYS A 125 -14.25 9.53 17.59
N ARG A 126 -13.53 10.46 16.99
CA ARG A 126 -14.01 11.83 16.79
C ARG A 126 -15.13 11.97 15.74
N TRP A 127 -15.43 10.91 14.99
CA TRP A 127 -16.51 10.88 13.99
C TRP A 127 -17.67 9.96 14.41
N GLU A 128 -17.61 9.39 15.62
CA GLU A 128 -18.73 8.62 16.18
C GLU A 128 -20.00 9.46 16.22
N GLY A 129 -21.13 8.84 15.90
CA GLY A 129 -22.45 9.52 15.85
C GLY A 129 -22.70 10.32 14.57
N CYS A 130 -21.72 10.50 13.70
CA CYS A 130 -21.92 11.14 12.41
C CYS A 130 -22.79 10.29 11.48
N ASN A 131 -23.72 10.93 10.78
CA ASN A 131 -24.47 10.29 9.71
C ASN A 131 -23.60 10.12 8.45
N LYS A 132 -24.10 9.38 7.44
CA LYS A 132 -23.36 9.09 6.21
C LYS A 132 -22.81 10.33 5.47
N GLN A 133 -23.54 11.45 5.47
CA GLN A 133 -23.08 12.68 4.83
C GLN A 133 -21.97 13.35 5.65
N GLN A 134 -22.15 13.43 6.96
CA GLN A 134 -21.14 13.98 7.87
C GLN A 134 -19.84 13.16 7.85
N LEU A 135 -19.93 11.84 7.68
CA LEU A 135 -18.75 10.98 7.50
C LEU A 135 -18.02 11.30 6.18
N ALA A 136 -18.75 11.47 5.08
CA ALA A 136 -18.14 11.89 3.81
C ALA A 136 -17.45 13.26 3.93
N ASP A 137 -18.11 14.22 4.58
CA ASP A 137 -17.54 15.55 4.84
C ASP A 137 -16.29 15.47 5.74
N SER A 138 -16.28 14.54 6.71
CA SER A 138 -15.13 14.28 7.58
C SER A 138 -13.96 13.68 6.83
N VAL A 139 -14.21 12.71 5.93
CA VAL A 139 -13.19 12.14 5.04
C VAL A 139 -12.57 13.24 4.17
N TYR A 140 -13.41 14.06 3.54
CA TYR A 140 -12.92 15.19 2.71
C TYR A 140 -12.08 16.16 3.54
N ALA A 141 -12.61 16.62 4.68
CA ALA A 141 -11.97 17.63 5.52
C ALA A 141 -10.62 17.11 6.07
N TYR A 142 -10.58 15.86 6.55
CA TYR A 142 -9.35 15.25 7.06
C TYR A 142 -8.30 15.07 5.99
N THR A 143 -8.66 14.50 4.84
CA THR A 143 -7.74 14.31 3.71
C THR A 143 -7.17 15.65 3.25
N ARG A 144 -8.05 16.64 3.06
CA ARG A 144 -7.67 17.99 2.65
C ARG A 144 -6.70 18.64 3.65
N ALA A 145 -7.02 18.61 4.95
CA ALA A 145 -6.19 19.22 5.99
C ALA A 145 -4.82 18.54 6.09
N SER A 146 -4.78 17.20 6.04
CA SER A 146 -3.54 16.42 6.08
C SER A 146 -2.62 16.75 4.91
N LEU A 147 -3.16 16.70 3.68
CA LEU A 147 -2.39 17.02 2.47
C LEU A 147 -1.96 18.49 2.40
N GLN A 148 -2.79 19.42 2.87
CA GLN A 148 -2.39 20.84 2.98
C GLN A 148 -1.24 21.04 3.97
N THR A 149 -1.26 20.31 5.09
CA THR A 149 -0.18 20.36 6.09
C THR A 149 1.12 19.82 5.51
N MET A 150 1.06 18.67 4.83
CA MET A 150 2.23 18.11 4.13
C MET A 150 2.75 19.06 3.04
N LYS A 151 1.87 19.60 2.22
CA LYS A 151 2.25 20.55 1.13
C LYS A 151 2.89 21.81 1.66
N ARG A 152 2.40 22.37 2.78
CA ARG A 152 3.04 23.54 3.46
C ARG A 152 4.44 23.22 3.96
N ALA A 153 4.70 21.97 4.33
CA ALA A 153 6.03 21.49 4.71
C ALA A 153 6.91 21.10 3.50
N GLY A 154 6.46 21.41 2.27
CA GLY A 154 7.21 21.10 1.04
C GLY A 154 7.08 19.63 0.59
N ILE A 155 6.16 18.86 1.17
CA ILE A 155 5.98 17.44 0.87
C ILE A 155 4.71 17.25 0.04
N VAL A 156 4.86 16.68 -1.16
CA VAL A 156 3.76 16.25 -2.01
C VAL A 156 3.96 14.76 -2.29
N PRO A 157 3.05 13.89 -1.84
CA PRO A 157 3.12 12.47 -2.17
C PRO A 157 2.96 12.25 -3.68
N GLU A 158 3.72 11.34 -4.26
CA GLU A 158 3.51 10.90 -5.65
C GLU A 158 2.27 10.02 -5.78
N MET A 159 1.96 9.27 -4.71
CA MET A 159 0.81 8.38 -4.65
C MET A 159 0.08 8.58 -3.32
N ILE A 160 -1.25 8.51 -3.35
CA ILE A 160 -2.11 8.62 -2.16
C ILE A 160 -3.09 7.46 -2.18
N GLN A 161 -3.04 6.63 -1.16
CA GLN A 161 -3.97 5.54 -0.95
C GLN A 161 -5.14 6.04 -0.11
N VAL A 162 -6.35 5.94 -0.66
CA VAL A 162 -7.59 6.38 -0.02
C VAL A 162 -8.30 5.17 0.57
N GLY A 163 -8.03 4.91 1.86
CA GLY A 163 -8.45 3.71 2.58
C GLY A 163 -7.47 2.54 2.43
N ASN A 164 -7.36 1.71 3.45
CA ASN A 164 -6.53 0.50 3.49
C ASN A 164 -7.40 -0.75 3.56
N GLU A 165 -7.19 -1.71 2.63
CA GLU A 165 -7.86 -3.02 2.58
C GLU A 165 -9.38 -2.95 2.73
N ILE A 166 -10.02 -2.06 1.96
CA ILE A 166 -11.43 -1.68 2.11
C ILE A 166 -12.41 -2.59 1.33
N THR A 167 -12.06 -3.84 1.09
CA THR A 167 -12.95 -4.79 0.39
C THR A 167 -14.32 -4.93 1.07
N ASN A 168 -14.36 -4.88 2.39
CA ASN A 168 -15.57 -4.93 3.19
C ASN A 168 -16.14 -3.54 3.55
N GLY A 169 -15.72 -2.50 2.80
CA GLY A 169 -16.08 -1.11 3.05
C GLY A 169 -15.16 -0.43 4.07
N MET A 170 -15.52 0.78 4.49
CA MET A 170 -14.79 1.58 5.49
C MET A 170 -15.76 2.34 6.40
N LEU A 171 -15.27 2.87 7.52
CA LEU A 171 -16.08 3.66 8.49
C LEU A 171 -17.31 2.89 8.99
N TRP A 172 -17.06 1.69 9.50
CA TRP A 172 -18.11 0.83 10.04
C TRP A 172 -18.77 1.44 11.29
N PRO A 173 -20.08 1.14 11.46
CA PRO A 173 -20.94 0.26 10.65
C PRO A 173 -21.50 0.93 9.39
N THR A 174 -21.43 2.27 9.25
CA THR A 174 -22.16 3.03 8.22
C THR A 174 -21.73 2.67 6.79
N GLY A 175 -20.44 2.54 6.52
CA GLY A 175 -19.91 2.20 5.20
C GLY A 175 -19.51 0.74 5.05
N LYS A 176 -19.98 -0.14 5.93
CA LYS A 176 -19.78 -1.58 5.81
C LYS A 176 -20.54 -2.13 4.59
N LEU A 177 -19.85 -2.90 3.76
CA LEU A 177 -20.48 -3.58 2.65
C LEU A 177 -21.22 -4.82 3.13
N ASP A 178 -22.38 -5.09 2.53
CA ASP A 178 -23.06 -6.35 2.68
C ASP A 178 -22.22 -7.51 2.13
N PRO A 179 -22.17 -8.67 2.82
CA PRO A 179 -21.39 -9.82 2.34
C PRO A 179 -21.78 -10.32 0.94
N SER A 180 -23.01 -10.06 0.49
CA SER A 180 -23.42 -10.36 -0.90
C SER A 180 -22.79 -9.41 -1.93
N GLY A 181 -22.15 -8.31 -1.49
CA GLY A 181 -21.54 -7.29 -2.34
C GLY A 181 -22.54 -6.50 -3.18
N ARG A 182 -23.83 -6.46 -2.81
CA ARG A 182 -24.88 -5.74 -3.54
C ARG A 182 -25.25 -4.42 -2.91
N GLU A 183 -25.17 -4.32 -1.58
CA GLU A 183 -25.56 -3.14 -0.83
C GLU A 183 -24.33 -2.45 -0.21
N GLY A 184 -24.46 -1.18 0.09
CA GLY A 184 -23.42 -0.37 0.74
C GLY A 184 -22.47 0.36 -0.22
N PHE A 185 -22.34 -0.05 -1.47
CA PHE A 185 -21.41 0.58 -2.42
C PHE A 185 -21.72 2.06 -2.70
N ASP A 186 -22.97 2.51 -2.62
CA ASP A 186 -23.31 3.92 -2.79
C ASP A 186 -22.71 4.76 -1.66
N ILE A 187 -22.78 4.25 -0.43
CA ILE A 187 -22.19 4.92 0.75
C ILE A 187 -20.67 4.89 0.65
N LEU A 188 -20.07 3.73 0.39
CA LEU A 188 -18.63 3.59 0.23
C LEU A 188 -18.10 4.53 -0.86
N CYS A 189 -18.73 4.54 -2.04
CA CYS A 189 -18.30 5.41 -3.13
C CYS A 189 -18.45 6.89 -2.81
N ASN A 190 -19.40 7.31 -1.97
CA ASN A 190 -19.47 8.69 -1.50
C ASN A 190 -18.26 9.04 -0.61
N PHE A 191 -17.83 8.13 0.26
CA PHE A 191 -16.62 8.34 1.06
C PHE A 191 -15.36 8.40 0.18
N LEU A 192 -15.23 7.47 -0.78
CA LEU A 192 -14.10 7.46 -1.71
C LEU A 192 -14.06 8.74 -2.57
N LYS A 193 -15.19 9.15 -3.12
CA LYS A 193 -15.28 10.40 -3.89
C LYS A 193 -14.89 11.62 -3.06
N ALA A 194 -15.27 11.66 -1.78
CA ALA A 194 -14.89 12.74 -0.88
C ALA A 194 -13.37 12.80 -0.66
N GLY A 195 -12.73 11.65 -0.36
CA GLY A 195 -11.28 11.55 -0.21
C GLY A 195 -10.53 11.88 -1.51
N CYS A 196 -10.94 11.26 -2.62
CA CYS A 196 -10.31 11.49 -3.94
C CYS A 196 -10.44 12.95 -4.38
N LYS A 197 -11.59 13.60 -4.17
CA LYS A 197 -11.79 15.04 -4.44
C LYS A 197 -10.75 15.88 -3.70
N ALA A 198 -10.56 15.63 -2.39
CA ALA A 198 -9.56 16.34 -1.61
C ALA A 198 -8.13 16.12 -2.15
N CYS A 199 -7.80 14.88 -2.57
CA CYS A 199 -6.53 14.57 -3.21
C CYS A 199 -6.33 15.38 -4.51
N ARG A 200 -7.32 15.37 -5.41
CA ARG A 200 -7.23 16.14 -6.68
C ARG A 200 -7.08 17.64 -6.46
N GLU A 201 -7.77 18.20 -5.47
CA GLU A 201 -7.69 19.62 -5.17
C GLU A 201 -6.33 20.05 -4.62
N ILE A 202 -5.72 19.27 -3.73
CA ILE A 202 -4.48 19.64 -3.05
C ILE A 202 -3.24 19.14 -3.76
N CYS A 203 -3.29 17.92 -4.30
CA CYS A 203 -2.20 17.23 -4.95
C CYS A 203 -2.61 16.72 -6.35
N PRO A 204 -2.94 17.60 -7.32
CA PRO A 204 -3.55 17.22 -8.60
C PRO A 204 -2.69 16.32 -9.49
N LYS A 205 -1.40 16.20 -9.21
CA LYS A 205 -0.46 15.33 -9.93
C LYS A 205 -0.24 13.98 -9.27
N SER A 206 -0.72 13.81 -8.03
CA SER A 206 -0.60 12.54 -7.29
C SER A 206 -1.54 11.50 -7.87
N GLN A 207 -1.05 10.26 -7.99
CA GLN A 207 -1.88 9.12 -8.37
C GLN A 207 -2.66 8.63 -7.17
N ILE A 208 -3.95 8.35 -7.35
CA ILE A 208 -4.83 7.87 -6.30
C ILE A 208 -4.96 6.36 -6.39
N ILE A 209 -4.73 5.67 -5.29
CA ILE A 209 -4.83 4.21 -5.17
C ILE A 209 -6.06 3.84 -4.35
N ILE A 210 -6.85 2.89 -4.83
CA ILE A 210 -7.86 2.19 -4.04
C ILE A 210 -7.35 0.78 -3.77
N HIS A 211 -7.29 0.40 -2.49
CA HIS A 211 -6.62 -0.79 -2.01
C HIS A 211 -7.58 -1.83 -1.46
N THR A 212 -7.48 -3.06 -1.99
CA THR A 212 -8.19 -4.25 -1.52
C THR A 212 -7.24 -5.42 -1.30
N GLU A 213 -7.67 -6.42 -0.52
CA GLU A 213 -6.83 -7.57 -0.16
C GLU A 213 -7.25 -8.89 -0.81
N LYS A 214 -8.10 -8.86 -1.84
CA LYS A 214 -8.63 -10.08 -2.48
C LYS A 214 -7.88 -10.49 -3.75
N ALA A 215 -6.55 -10.32 -3.77
CA ALA A 215 -5.73 -10.71 -4.93
C ALA A 215 -5.89 -12.19 -5.35
N GLY A 216 -6.26 -13.08 -4.41
CA GLY A 216 -6.52 -14.49 -4.68
C GLY A 216 -7.97 -14.83 -5.05
N ASP A 217 -8.90 -13.89 -4.93
CA ASP A 217 -10.33 -14.07 -5.20
C ASP A 217 -10.77 -13.14 -6.33
N TRP A 218 -10.74 -13.68 -7.56
CA TRP A 218 -11.10 -12.93 -8.74
C TRP A 218 -12.53 -12.41 -8.72
N ASP A 219 -13.50 -13.20 -8.25
CA ASP A 219 -14.91 -12.79 -8.30
C ASP A 219 -15.20 -11.62 -7.37
N VAL A 220 -14.62 -11.62 -6.18
CA VAL A 220 -14.70 -10.51 -5.26
C VAL A 220 -13.97 -9.28 -5.82
N THR A 221 -12.73 -9.43 -6.28
CA THR A 221 -11.94 -8.35 -6.88
C THR A 221 -12.64 -7.73 -8.09
N ARG A 222 -13.11 -8.56 -9.01
CA ARG A 222 -13.89 -8.13 -10.19
C ARG A 222 -15.10 -7.31 -9.79
N ASN A 223 -15.96 -7.88 -8.92
CA ASN A 223 -17.18 -7.22 -8.48
C ASN A 223 -16.87 -5.86 -7.86
N TYR A 224 -15.89 -5.82 -6.94
CA TYR A 224 -15.52 -4.59 -6.23
C TYR A 224 -15.17 -3.46 -7.21
N TYR A 225 -14.20 -3.68 -8.10
CA TYR A 225 -13.76 -2.65 -9.04
C TYR A 225 -14.78 -2.33 -10.14
N GLN A 226 -15.64 -3.29 -10.53
CA GLN A 226 -16.79 -2.99 -11.40
C GLN A 226 -17.82 -2.08 -10.71
N GLN A 227 -18.07 -2.27 -9.41
CA GLN A 227 -18.95 -1.38 -8.63
C GLN A 227 -18.39 0.04 -8.53
N LEU A 228 -17.06 0.18 -8.35
CA LEU A 228 -16.39 1.48 -8.38
C LEU A 228 -16.50 2.15 -9.76
N ARG A 229 -16.25 1.40 -10.84
CA ARG A 229 -16.39 1.89 -12.22
C ARG A 229 -17.82 2.34 -12.52
N TYR A 230 -18.82 1.52 -12.19
CA TYR A 230 -20.22 1.87 -12.37
C TYR A 230 -20.61 3.18 -11.69
N ARG A 231 -20.06 3.42 -10.49
CA ARG A 231 -20.31 4.65 -9.73
C ARG A 231 -19.33 5.78 -10.02
N GLN A 232 -18.47 5.61 -11.00
CA GLN A 232 -17.50 6.63 -11.42
C GLN A 232 -16.63 7.14 -10.26
N ALA A 233 -16.06 6.22 -9.47
CA ALA A 233 -15.05 6.56 -8.48
C ALA A 233 -13.78 7.06 -9.20
N ASP A 234 -13.27 8.23 -8.76
CA ASP A 234 -12.09 8.87 -9.38
C ASP A 234 -10.81 8.38 -8.70
N TYR A 235 -10.21 7.32 -9.26
CA TYR A 235 -8.93 6.78 -8.83
C TYR A 235 -8.09 6.38 -10.06
N ASP A 236 -6.78 6.21 -9.87
CA ASP A 236 -5.83 5.94 -10.96
C ASP A 236 -5.37 4.48 -10.95
N ILE A 237 -5.13 3.90 -9.79
CA ILE A 237 -4.41 2.63 -9.60
C ILE A 237 -5.25 1.66 -8.77
N ILE A 238 -5.25 0.39 -9.19
CA ILE A 238 -5.75 -0.72 -8.40
C ILE A 238 -4.64 -1.19 -7.46
N GLY A 239 -4.80 -1.02 -6.15
CA GLY A 239 -3.90 -1.53 -5.12
C GLY A 239 -4.38 -2.89 -4.61
N LEU A 240 -3.45 -3.83 -4.46
CA LEU A 240 -3.73 -5.15 -3.92
C LEU A 240 -2.76 -5.51 -2.81
N SER A 241 -3.25 -6.13 -1.73
CA SER A 241 -2.42 -6.95 -0.87
C SER A 241 -2.27 -8.35 -1.45
N TYR A 242 -1.07 -8.90 -1.40
CA TYR A 242 -0.84 -10.29 -1.73
C TYR A 242 0.04 -10.97 -0.67
N TYR A 243 -0.57 -11.84 0.09
CA TYR A 243 0.09 -12.69 1.08
C TYR A 243 -0.27 -14.15 0.78
N PRO A 244 0.69 -15.03 0.49
CA PRO A 244 0.38 -16.39 0.04
C PRO A 244 -0.45 -17.19 1.05
N MET A 245 -0.24 -16.94 2.36
CA MET A 245 -0.99 -17.61 3.41
C MET A 245 -2.50 -17.31 3.42
N TRP A 246 -2.92 -16.20 2.81
CA TRP A 246 -4.32 -15.76 2.79
C TRP A 246 -4.91 -15.69 1.39
N HIS A 247 -4.07 -15.48 0.36
CA HIS A 247 -4.51 -15.19 -0.99
C HIS A 247 -4.15 -16.27 -2.00
N GLY A 248 -3.59 -17.39 -1.54
CA GLY A 248 -3.27 -18.55 -2.38
C GLY A 248 -1.97 -18.38 -3.18
N THR A 249 -1.82 -19.20 -4.21
CA THR A 249 -0.56 -19.35 -4.96
C THR A 249 -0.23 -18.17 -5.86
N ILE A 250 1.05 -17.98 -6.17
CA ILE A 250 1.52 -16.98 -7.17
C ILE A 250 0.85 -17.16 -8.54
N PRO A 251 0.68 -18.39 -9.10
CA PRO A 251 -0.09 -18.56 -10.32
C PRO A 251 -1.55 -18.08 -10.23
N ASN A 252 -2.17 -18.15 -9.03
CA ASN A 252 -3.50 -17.60 -8.83
C ASN A 252 -3.49 -16.05 -8.89
N LEU A 253 -2.49 -15.42 -8.27
CA LEU A 253 -2.25 -13.98 -8.42
C LEU A 253 -2.08 -13.60 -9.90
N GLY A 254 -1.25 -14.34 -10.64
CA GLY A 254 -1.02 -14.10 -12.08
C GLY A 254 -2.31 -14.08 -12.88
N ARG A 255 -3.22 -15.05 -12.65
CA ARG A 255 -4.56 -15.05 -13.30
C ARG A 255 -5.40 -13.81 -12.95
N THR A 256 -5.33 -13.35 -11.70
CA THR A 256 -6.02 -12.12 -11.28
C THR A 256 -5.45 -10.90 -12.01
N LEU A 257 -4.12 -10.82 -12.15
CA LEU A 257 -3.44 -9.71 -12.85
C LEU A 257 -3.79 -9.69 -14.34
N ASP A 258 -3.83 -10.85 -15.01
CA ASP A 258 -4.27 -10.97 -16.41
C ASP A 258 -5.72 -10.53 -16.59
N ASN A 259 -6.60 -10.99 -15.71
CA ASN A 259 -8.01 -10.62 -15.73
C ASN A 259 -8.23 -9.12 -15.46
N LEU A 260 -7.46 -8.51 -14.55
CA LEU A 260 -7.49 -7.06 -14.32
C LEU A 260 -7.02 -6.30 -15.56
N ASN A 261 -5.95 -6.74 -16.19
CA ASN A 261 -5.47 -6.14 -17.44
C ASN A 261 -6.50 -6.20 -18.57
N TRP A 262 -7.22 -7.31 -18.66
CA TRP A 262 -8.28 -7.46 -19.67
C TRP A 262 -9.51 -6.60 -19.37
N LEU A 263 -9.94 -6.54 -18.09
CA LEU A 263 -11.18 -5.87 -17.71
C LEU A 263 -11.00 -4.38 -17.45
N PHE A 264 -9.81 -3.97 -16.99
CA PHE A 264 -9.45 -2.59 -16.61
C PHE A 264 -8.11 -2.17 -17.27
N PRO A 265 -8.00 -2.24 -18.63
CA PRO A 265 -6.72 -1.96 -19.30
C PRO A 265 -6.18 -0.55 -19.08
N GLU A 266 -7.05 0.38 -18.66
CA GLU A 266 -6.70 1.75 -18.33
C GLU A 266 -6.17 1.94 -16.90
N LYS A 267 -6.21 0.89 -16.06
CA LYS A 267 -5.81 0.95 -14.66
C LYS A 267 -4.55 0.11 -14.41
N PRO A 268 -3.41 0.74 -14.14
CA PRO A 268 -2.27 -0.02 -13.62
C PRO A 268 -2.60 -0.65 -12.27
N VAL A 269 -1.88 -1.73 -11.95
CA VAL A 269 -2.01 -2.48 -10.70
C VAL A 269 -0.72 -2.32 -9.88
N MET A 270 -0.84 -2.20 -8.57
CA MET A 270 0.29 -2.26 -7.65
C MET A 270 0.02 -3.30 -6.56
N ILE A 271 1.02 -4.11 -6.26
CA ILE A 271 1.05 -4.87 -5.01
C ILE A 271 1.56 -3.92 -3.94
N VAL A 272 0.62 -3.27 -3.24
CA VAL A 272 0.93 -2.24 -2.23
C VAL A 272 1.26 -2.83 -0.87
N GLU A 273 0.97 -4.13 -0.68
CA GLU A 273 1.40 -4.91 0.47
C GLU A 273 1.71 -6.35 0.09
N THR A 274 2.84 -6.85 0.55
CA THR A 274 3.20 -8.27 0.54
C THR A 274 4.23 -8.55 1.62
N ALA A 275 4.28 -9.76 2.11
CA ALA A 275 5.34 -10.26 2.96
C ALA A 275 5.36 -11.79 2.95
N ALA A 276 6.46 -12.36 3.41
CA ALA A 276 6.63 -13.79 3.63
C ALA A 276 7.38 -14.03 4.93
N TYR A 277 7.05 -15.09 5.63
CA TYR A 277 7.69 -15.46 6.89
C TYR A 277 9.07 -16.06 6.65
N TYR A 278 10.07 -15.61 7.42
CA TYR A 278 11.40 -16.21 7.42
C TYR A 278 11.70 -16.96 8.73
N SER A 279 10.86 -16.80 9.76
CA SER A 279 10.99 -17.50 11.05
C SER A 279 9.63 -17.82 11.64
N HIS A 280 9.60 -18.69 12.66
CA HIS A 280 8.41 -19.00 13.44
C HIS A 280 8.21 -18.08 14.66
N GLU A 281 8.98 -16.99 14.73
CA GLU A 281 8.89 -16.09 15.86
C GLU A 281 7.60 -15.27 15.82
N ARG A 282 7.09 -15.05 17.01
CA ARG A 282 5.98 -14.16 17.42
C ARG A 282 5.15 -13.54 16.30
N ASP A 283 4.31 -14.31 15.70
CA ASP A 283 3.17 -13.78 14.95
C ASP A 283 1.89 -14.44 15.51
N PRO A 284 1.04 -13.71 16.24
CA PRO A 284 -0.18 -14.28 16.79
C PRO A 284 -1.17 -14.75 15.70
N TRP A 285 -0.96 -14.31 14.47
CA TRP A 285 -1.76 -14.67 13.29
C TRP A 285 -1.18 -15.82 12.48
N ALA A 286 0.10 -16.15 12.64
CA ALA A 286 0.73 -17.33 12.05
C ALA A 286 0.25 -18.59 12.78
N LYS A 287 -1.00 -18.97 12.55
CA LYS A 287 -1.58 -20.20 13.08
C LYS A 287 -1.07 -21.39 12.27
N GLY A 288 0.00 -22.01 12.79
CA GLY A 288 0.47 -23.29 12.28
C GLY A 288 1.06 -23.23 10.87
N ASP A 289 1.15 -24.40 10.24
CA ASP A 289 1.87 -24.63 8.99
C ASP A 289 1.10 -24.26 7.71
N GLN A 290 0.01 -23.52 7.79
CA GLN A 290 -0.79 -23.14 6.61
C GLN A 290 0.04 -22.43 5.52
N TYR A 291 1.07 -21.70 5.94
CA TYR A 291 2.01 -21.06 5.03
C TYR A 291 3.06 -22.05 4.50
N ALA A 292 3.45 -23.04 5.30
CA ALA A 292 4.49 -24.01 4.94
C ALA A 292 4.09 -24.92 3.77
N GLU A 293 2.79 -25.00 3.44
CA GLU A 293 2.32 -25.69 2.21
C GLU A 293 2.83 -25.04 0.95
N PHE A 294 3.14 -23.72 0.95
CA PHE A 294 3.60 -22.99 -0.22
C PHE A 294 5.12 -22.75 -0.19
N TYR A 295 5.63 -22.28 0.95
CA TYR A 295 7.04 -21.94 1.16
C TYR A 295 7.46 -22.36 2.57
N PRO A 296 8.65 -22.98 2.74
CA PRO A 296 9.19 -23.21 4.07
C PRO A 296 9.30 -21.91 4.85
N ILE A 297 8.92 -21.93 6.14
CA ILE A 297 9.15 -20.78 7.03
C ILE A 297 10.63 -20.74 7.39
N SER A 298 11.40 -20.11 6.52
CA SER A 298 12.86 -19.98 6.62
C SER A 298 13.37 -18.83 5.77
N VAL A 299 14.61 -18.44 5.98
CA VAL A 299 15.30 -17.44 5.16
C VAL A 299 15.29 -17.81 3.67
N GLU A 300 15.49 -19.09 3.37
CA GLU A 300 15.46 -19.64 2.01
C GLU A 300 14.05 -19.57 1.42
N GLY A 301 13.03 -19.92 2.20
CA GLY A 301 11.63 -19.88 1.77
C GLY A 301 11.17 -18.45 1.48
N GLN A 302 11.52 -17.48 2.34
CA GLN A 302 11.26 -16.06 2.09
C GLN A 302 11.96 -15.58 0.80
N THR A 303 13.20 -16.00 0.61
CA THR A 303 13.99 -15.65 -0.59
C THR A 303 13.37 -16.25 -1.85
N GLN A 304 12.96 -17.52 -1.79
CA GLN A 304 12.27 -18.20 -2.89
C GLN A 304 10.96 -17.51 -3.24
N PHE A 305 10.11 -17.25 -2.25
CA PHE A 305 8.86 -16.51 -2.45
C PHE A 305 9.10 -15.17 -3.15
N THR A 306 10.05 -14.38 -2.65
CA THR A 306 10.34 -13.05 -3.21
C THR A 306 10.78 -13.14 -4.67
N ARG A 307 11.65 -14.10 -4.99
CA ARG A 307 12.13 -14.36 -6.38
C ARG A 307 10.98 -14.75 -7.31
N GLU A 308 10.15 -15.69 -6.87
CA GLU A 308 9.01 -16.17 -7.67
C GLU A 308 7.96 -15.08 -7.86
N LEU A 309 7.66 -14.30 -6.80
CA LEU A 309 6.74 -13.17 -6.90
C LEU A 309 7.25 -12.14 -7.91
N VAL A 310 8.50 -11.69 -7.79
CA VAL A 310 9.09 -10.73 -8.72
C VAL A 310 9.08 -11.27 -10.15
N THR A 311 9.39 -12.56 -10.34
CA THR A 311 9.35 -13.22 -11.64
C THR A 311 7.94 -13.18 -12.23
N GLU A 312 6.93 -13.47 -11.42
CA GLU A 312 5.53 -13.42 -11.88
C GLU A 312 5.12 -12.00 -12.25
N LEU A 313 5.35 -11.03 -11.35
CA LEU A 313 4.95 -9.64 -11.57
C LEU A 313 5.56 -9.03 -12.83
N ASN A 314 6.78 -9.43 -13.19
CA ASN A 314 7.44 -8.97 -14.42
C ASN A 314 6.79 -9.48 -15.72
N LYS A 315 5.94 -10.51 -15.67
CA LYS A 315 5.18 -10.99 -16.83
C LYS A 315 4.00 -10.08 -17.18
N HIS A 316 3.56 -9.24 -16.21
CA HIS A 316 2.37 -8.43 -16.31
C HIS A 316 2.72 -6.96 -16.50
N HIS A 317 2.58 -6.43 -17.72
CA HIS A 317 2.94 -5.04 -18.06
C HIS A 317 2.10 -3.99 -17.34
N ASN A 318 0.90 -4.34 -16.89
CA ASN A 318 0.02 -3.48 -16.10
C ASN A 318 0.44 -3.38 -14.63
N VAL A 319 1.36 -4.22 -14.14
CA VAL A 319 1.88 -4.11 -12.76
C VAL A 319 2.96 -3.05 -12.71
N THR A 320 2.74 -2.02 -11.92
CA THR A 320 3.62 -0.85 -11.82
C THR A 320 4.21 -0.63 -10.44
N GLY A 321 3.89 -1.45 -9.44
CA GLY A 321 4.45 -1.30 -8.10
C GLY A 321 4.50 -2.58 -7.28
N LEU A 322 5.51 -2.67 -6.43
CA LEU A 322 5.71 -3.73 -5.45
C LEU A 322 6.22 -3.13 -4.14
N PHE A 323 5.47 -3.31 -3.05
CA PHE A 323 5.81 -2.81 -1.72
C PHE A 323 5.80 -3.93 -0.70
N TRP A 324 6.93 -4.11 0.00
CA TRP A 324 7.02 -5.04 1.13
C TRP A 324 6.44 -4.40 2.38
N TRP A 325 5.69 -5.17 3.16
CA TRP A 325 5.10 -4.71 4.40
C TRP A 325 6.00 -5.07 5.58
N PHE A 326 6.41 -4.07 6.35
CA PHE A 326 7.36 -4.11 7.45
C PHE A 326 8.77 -4.61 7.09
N PRO A 327 9.41 -4.07 6.04
CA PRO A 327 10.79 -4.45 5.74
C PRO A 327 11.77 -4.08 6.86
N GLU A 328 11.45 -3.03 7.63
CA GLU A 328 12.27 -2.50 8.72
C GLU A 328 12.15 -3.29 10.02
N GLU A 329 11.25 -4.25 10.11
CA GLU A 329 11.12 -5.09 11.29
C GLU A 329 12.46 -5.71 11.66
N ASN A 330 12.87 -5.51 12.92
CA ASN A 330 14.15 -5.94 13.44
C ASN A 330 14.09 -6.04 14.97
N GLY A 331 13.94 -7.27 15.47
CA GLY A 331 13.88 -7.56 16.91
C GLY A 331 15.22 -7.59 17.63
N PHE A 332 16.34 -7.27 16.94
CA PHE A 332 17.67 -7.35 17.53
C PHE A 332 17.84 -6.34 18.65
N ASN A 333 17.95 -6.87 19.91
CA ASN A 333 18.11 -6.09 21.14
C ASN A 333 16.96 -5.11 21.45
N ASN A 334 15.76 -5.30 20.91
CA ASN A 334 14.61 -4.46 21.22
C ASN A 334 13.27 -5.22 21.13
N GLU A 335 12.23 -4.64 21.71
CA GLU A 335 10.84 -5.09 21.60
C GLU A 335 9.96 -3.87 21.24
N VAL A 336 10.11 -3.35 20.03
CA VAL A 336 9.31 -2.22 19.55
C VAL A 336 7.86 -2.63 19.35
N THR A 337 7.62 -3.86 18.89
CA THR A 337 6.28 -4.43 18.73
C THR A 337 6.18 -5.78 19.39
N LYS A 338 5.02 -6.11 19.94
CA LYS A 338 4.74 -7.44 20.53
C LYS A 338 4.36 -8.52 19.52
N GLY A 339 4.24 -8.18 18.27
CA GLY A 339 3.94 -9.09 17.17
C GLY A 339 4.74 -8.73 15.94
N TRP A 340 4.48 -9.42 14.84
CA TRP A 340 5.04 -9.10 13.54
C TRP A 340 6.56 -9.27 13.42
N LEU A 341 7.18 -10.20 14.19
CA LEU A 341 8.63 -10.42 14.22
C LEU A 341 9.12 -11.50 13.25
N ASN A 342 8.43 -11.78 12.17
CA ASN A 342 8.77 -12.92 11.32
C ASN A 342 8.75 -12.65 9.82
N ARG A 343 8.51 -11.40 9.40
CA ARG A 343 8.31 -11.02 8.00
C ARG A 343 9.19 -9.88 7.51
N GLY A 344 10.01 -9.30 8.38
CA GLY A 344 10.96 -8.26 8.03
C GLY A 344 12.00 -8.71 7.01
N LEU A 345 12.82 -7.76 6.57
CA LEU A 345 13.95 -8.03 5.70
C LEU A 345 15.30 -7.90 6.43
N PHE A 346 15.24 -7.92 7.78
CA PHE A 346 16.40 -7.99 8.67
C PHE A 346 16.19 -9.12 9.68
N ASP A 347 17.27 -9.81 9.99
CA ASP A 347 17.28 -10.93 10.93
C ASP A 347 17.16 -10.42 12.38
N ASN A 348 16.19 -10.93 13.13
CA ASN A 348 15.87 -10.48 14.49
C ASN A 348 16.98 -10.77 15.52
N HIS A 349 17.92 -11.65 15.23
CA HIS A 349 19.00 -12.02 16.15
C HIS A 349 20.31 -11.29 15.88
N THR A 350 20.51 -10.86 14.64
CA THR A 350 21.77 -10.27 14.21
C THR A 350 21.63 -8.87 13.65
N GLY A 351 20.40 -8.45 13.31
CA GLY A 351 20.14 -7.20 12.61
C GLY A 351 20.62 -7.15 11.15
N LYS A 352 21.07 -8.28 10.60
CA LYS A 352 21.60 -8.36 9.23
C LYS A 352 20.49 -8.40 8.20
N ALA A 353 20.72 -7.74 7.07
CA ALA A 353 19.83 -7.83 5.92
C ALA A 353 19.69 -9.28 5.44
N LEU A 354 18.44 -9.70 5.16
CA LEU A 354 18.11 -11.03 4.66
C LEU A 354 18.27 -11.11 3.14
N PRO A 355 18.65 -12.29 2.60
CA PRO A 355 18.90 -12.47 1.17
C PRO A 355 17.72 -12.10 0.26
N ALA A 356 16.49 -12.25 0.73
CA ALA A 356 15.28 -11.87 0.01
C ALA A 356 15.33 -10.41 -0.50
N MET A 357 16.01 -9.52 0.21
CA MET A 357 16.17 -8.13 -0.21
C MET A 357 16.90 -7.97 -1.55
N ARG A 358 17.74 -8.90 -1.93
CA ARG A 358 18.47 -8.88 -3.21
C ARG A 358 17.57 -9.20 -4.41
N GLU A 359 16.52 -9.99 -4.19
CA GLU A 359 15.63 -10.46 -5.26
C GLU A 359 14.80 -9.31 -5.85
N PHE A 360 14.53 -8.27 -5.06
CA PHE A 360 13.77 -7.09 -5.52
C PHE A 360 14.44 -6.34 -6.67
N SER A 361 15.78 -6.39 -6.78
CA SER A 361 16.52 -5.74 -7.87
C SER A 361 16.14 -6.27 -9.26
N GLN A 362 15.45 -7.39 -9.33
CA GLN A 362 14.95 -8.00 -10.57
C GLN A 362 13.56 -7.47 -10.98
N PHE A 363 12.88 -6.70 -10.15
CA PHE A 363 11.59 -6.08 -10.50
C PHE A 363 11.81 -4.94 -11.50
N LYS A 364 11.25 -5.11 -12.72
CA LYS A 364 11.50 -4.23 -13.89
C LYS A 364 10.20 -3.86 -14.59
#